data_33a9bf33bd26d3d29fbe856926c69b0c
#
_entry.id   33a9bf33bd26d3d29fbe856926c69b0c
#
_cell.length_a   1.000
_cell.length_b   1.000
_cell.length_c   1.000
_cell.angle_alpha   90.00
_cell.angle_beta   90.00
_cell.angle_gamma   90.00
#
_symmetry.space_group_name_H-M   'P 1'
#
loop_
_entity.id
_entity.type
_entity.pdbx_description
1 polymer ?
#
loop_
_entity_poly.entity_id
_entity_poly.type
_entity_poly.pdbx_seq_one_letter_code
_entity_poly.pdbx_strand_id
1 'polypeptide(L)'
;MRVTASAPGKLVLIGEYAVLFGHPAVVMAADRRARVDLRPNDATSWRVSAPGFCDEEALFDLNRDRGFTWREPTSDTAGRLTLVESLLGSLVSTGLIDPDDLPSAAVTLDTEDFFFPVDGGAAKLGLGSSAALTVALAEAVRNWVPREGRPPALGLAELLELHRSFQGGRGSGIDLAASSRGGVVEYRLIGESKTPDAHPAELPSGLAVVSVWTGRSASTADFLARLEAGMRSDDGVIDAALGELGRISSDGIEHLRSGNLNGFLDDVEDFVSSMEALGRAAGIPVLSKEHRMLRRLAEETGVSYKPSGAGGGDVGLGLTDDPEAAA
;
A
#
# COMPACT_ATOMS: atom_id res chain seq x y z
N MET A 1 16.44 18.99 18.30
CA MET A 1 15.04 18.79 17.79
C MET A 1 14.85 17.29 17.55
N ARG A 2 13.68 16.74 17.81
CA ARG A 2 13.32 15.35 17.44
C ARG A 2 12.05 15.43 16.62
N VAL A 3 11.95 14.67 15.54
CA VAL A 3 10.75 14.57 14.71
C VAL A 3 10.34 13.11 14.64
N THR A 4 9.07 12.83 14.87
CA THR A 4 8.49 11.51 14.67
C THR A 4 7.27 11.66 13.77
N ALA A 5 7.18 10.82 12.74
CA ALA A 5 6.00 10.69 11.89
C ALA A 5 5.56 9.23 11.78
N SER A 6 4.30 9.00 11.53
CA SER A 6 3.78 7.65 11.31
C SER A 6 2.62 7.64 10.34
N ALA A 7 2.49 6.55 9.58
CA ALA A 7 1.39 6.34 8.65
C ALA A 7 0.83 4.93 8.77
N PRO A 8 -0.49 4.74 8.60
CA PRO A 8 -1.14 3.44 8.71
C PRO A 8 -0.91 2.58 7.47
N GLY A 9 -1.09 1.28 7.63
CA GLY A 9 -1.26 0.35 6.52
C GLY A 9 -2.62 0.45 5.86
N LYS A 10 -2.94 -0.51 5.00
CA LYS A 10 -4.18 -0.53 4.21
C LYS A 10 -4.86 -1.90 4.19
N LEU A 11 -6.17 -1.86 3.98
CA LEU A 11 -7.02 -2.99 3.59
C LEU A 11 -7.90 -2.55 2.42
N VAL A 12 -7.83 -3.24 1.28
CA VAL A 12 -8.68 -2.94 0.13
C VAL A 12 -10.01 -3.65 0.31
N LEU A 13 -11.11 -2.90 0.33
CA LEU A 13 -12.46 -3.44 0.49
C LEU A 13 -13.02 -3.92 -0.84
N ILE A 14 -12.82 -3.16 -1.92
CA ILE A 14 -13.24 -3.50 -3.28
C ILE A 14 -12.43 -2.70 -4.30
N GLY A 15 -12.24 -3.21 -5.52
CA GLY A 15 -11.63 -2.48 -6.64
C GLY A 15 -10.20 -2.91 -6.98
N GLU A 16 -9.70 -4.02 -6.41
CA GLU A 16 -8.42 -4.60 -6.79
C GLU A 16 -8.35 -4.84 -8.30
N TYR A 17 -7.18 -4.71 -8.88
CA TYR A 17 -6.92 -4.79 -10.32
C TYR A 17 -7.64 -3.72 -11.14
N ALA A 18 -8.96 -3.59 -11.01
CA ALA A 18 -9.78 -2.65 -11.77
C ALA A 18 -9.33 -1.19 -11.59
N VAL A 19 -8.82 -0.82 -10.40
CA VAL A 19 -8.29 0.52 -10.10
C VAL A 19 -7.12 0.92 -10.99
N LEU A 20 -6.32 -0.02 -11.49
CA LEU A 20 -5.22 0.24 -12.42
C LEU A 20 -5.70 0.73 -13.79
N PHE A 21 -6.95 0.45 -14.12
CA PHE A 21 -7.62 0.78 -15.38
C PHE A 21 -8.64 1.92 -15.23
N GLY A 22 -8.53 2.69 -14.13
CA GLY A 22 -9.35 3.89 -13.91
C GLY A 22 -10.73 3.63 -13.32
N HIS A 23 -11.03 2.40 -12.91
CA HIS A 23 -12.24 2.09 -12.14
C HIS A 23 -12.10 2.52 -10.67
N PRO A 24 -13.19 2.82 -10.00
CA PRO A 24 -13.14 3.23 -8.61
C PRO A 24 -12.84 2.04 -7.68
N ALA A 25 -12.30 2.34 -6.50
CA ALA A 25 -11.97 1.37 -5.46
C ALA A 25 -12.25 1.98 -4.08
N VAL A 26 -12.43 1.13 -3.08
CA VAL A 26 -12.49 1.55 -1.66
C VAL A 26 -11.40 0.86 -0.87
N VAL A 27 -10.67 1.67 -0.11
CA VAL A 27 -9.59 1.23 0.76
C VAL A 27 -9.78 1.82 2.15
N MET A 28 -9.45 1.05 3.18
CA MET A 28 -9.43 1.53 4.55
C MET A 28 -8.02 1.47 5.14
N ALA A 29 -7.73 2.42 6.03
CA ALA A 29 -6.51 2.40 6.82
C ALA A 29 -6.56 1.27 7.85
N ALA A 30 -5.46 0.52 7.96
CA ALA A 30 -5.29 -0.50 9.00
C ALA A 30 -4.48 0.07 10.16
N ASP A 31 -4.84 -0.27 11.40
CA ASP A 31 -4.09 0.17 12.59
C ASP A 31 -2.80 -0.65 12.81
N ARG A 32 -2.00 -0.70 11.77
CA ARG A 32 -0.62 -1.18 11.72
C ARG A 32 0.20 -0.08 11.08
N ARG A 33 1.18 0.46 11.80
CA ARG A 33 1.79 1.73 11.42
C ARG A 33 3.28 1.62 11.14
N ALA A 34 3.72 2.21 10.02
CA ALA A 34 5.12 2.55 9.84
C ALA A 34 5.43 3.82 10.65
N ARG A 35 6.58 3.83 11.32
CA ARG A 35 7.06 4.97 12.10
C ARG A 35 8.45 5.38 11.63
N VAL A 36 8.70 6.67 11.60
CA VAL A 36 9.99 7.26 11.27
C VAL A 36 10.37 8.25 12.37
N ASP A 37 11.53 8.05 12.96
CA ASP A 37 12.09 8.92 14.00
C ASP A 37 13.38 9.57 13.47
N LEU A 38 13.43 10.90 13.47
CA LEU A 38 14.62 11.68 13.14
C LEU A 38 15.16 12.36 14.39
N ARG A 39 16.46 12.20 14.64
CA ARG A 39 17.19 12.83 15.75
C ARG A 39 18.41 13.57 15.23
N PRO A 40 18.86 14.61 15.94
CA PRO A 40 20.13 15.26 15.61
C PRO A 40 21.25 14.22 15.54
N ASN A 41 22.12 14.42 14.59
CA ASN A 41 23.34 13.64 14.43
C ASN A 41 24.54 14.61 14.47
N ASP A 42 25.48 14.36 15.35
CA ASP A 42 26.68 15.20 15.45
C ASP A 42 27.68 14.99 14.31
N ALA A 43 27.45 13.98 13.46
CA ALA A 43 28.23 13.72 12.26
C ALA A 43 27.75 14.58 11.08
N THR A 44 28.61 14.77 10.09
CA THR A 44 28.27 15.50 8.85
C THR A 44 27.38 14.70 7.91
N SER A 45 27.39 13.37 8.01
CA SER A 45 26.59 12.46 7.17
C SER A 45 25.32 12.03 7.89
N TRP A 46 24.30 11.75 7.10
CA TRP A 46 23.09 11.11 7.57
C TRP A 46 23.32 9.65 7.93
N ARG A 47 22.55 9.15 8.86
CA ARG A 47 22.55 7.73 9.25
C ARG A 47 21.15 7.18 9.17
N VAL A 48 20.98 5.95 8.67
CA VAL A 48 19.71 5.25 8.66
C VAL A 48 19.83 3.88 9.28
N SER A 49 18.85 3.51 10.09
CA SER A 49 18.68 2.19 10.70
C SER A 49 17.25 1.72 10.51
N ALA A 50 17.05 0.40 10.31
CA ALA A 50 15.75 -0.22 10.16
C ALA A 50 15.70 -1.53 10.98
N PRO A 51 15.60 -1.45 12.32
CA PRO A 51 15.61 -2.61 13.20
C PRO A 51 14.56 -3.65 12.80
N GLY A 52 14.93 -4.94 12.85
CA GLY A 52 14.06 -6.05 12.44
C GLY A 52 13.92 -6.24 10.92
N PHE A 53 14.39 -5.26 10.11
CA PHE A 53 14.40 -5.35 8.65
C PHE A 53 15.82 -5.36 8.07
N CYS A 54 16.71 -4.55 8.65
CA CYS A 54 18.12 -4.47 8.30
C CYS A 54 18.93 -4.27 9.59
N ASP A 55 19.85 -5.21 9.90
CA ASP A 55 20.61 -5.19 11.15
C ASP A 55 21.76 -4.18 11.13
N GLU A 56 22.19 -3.74 9.94
CA GLU A 56 23.27 -2.78 9.76
C GLU A 56 22.73 -1.36 9.61
N GLU A 57 23.40 -0.41 10.28
CA GLU A 57 23.21 1.00 10.00
C GLU A 57 23.96 1.38 8.73
N ALA A 58 23.36 2.24 7.91
CA ALA A 58 23.99 2.78 6.71
C ALA A 58 24.17 4.31 6.81
N LEU A 59 25.27 4.79 6.25
CA LEU A 59 25.56 6.22 6.13
C LEU A 59 25.30 6.70 4.71
N PHE A 60 24.77 7.92 4.58
CA PHE A 60 24.53 8.56 3.30
C PHE A 60 24.68 10.07 3.37
N ASP A 61 24.83 10.69 2.23
CA ASP A 61 24.86 12.14 2.06
C ASP A 61 23.73 12.59 1.16
N LEU A 62 23.18 13.76 1.45
CA LEU A 62 22.28 14.50 0.57
C LEU A 62 23.01 15.77 0.11
N ASN A 63 23.03 16.03 -1.18
CA ASN A 63 23.60 17.27 -1.74
C ASN A 63 22.89 17.65 -3.05
N ARG A 64 22.95 18.94 -3.43
CA ARG A 64 22.24 19.46 -4.60
C ARG A 64 22.67 18.83 -5.92
N ASP A 65 23.96 18.61 -6.08
CA ASP A 65 24.55 18.18 -7.36
C ASP A 65 24.44 16.68 -7.61
N ARG A 66 24.55 15.88 -6.55
CA ARG A 66 24.58 14.41 -6.61
C ARG A 66 23.33 13.74 -6.09
N GLY A 67 22.41 14.51 -5.49
CA GLY A 67 21.22 13.98 -4.84
C GLY A 67 21.59 13.13 -3.61
N PHE A 68 21.10 11.91 -3.57
CA PHE A 68 21.40 10.91 -2.55
C PHE A 68 22.66 10.11 -2.92
N THR A 69 23.53 9.86 -1.96
CA THR A 69 24.76 9.05 -2.15
C THR A 69 25.05 8.22 -0.91
N TRP A 70 25.08 6.91 -1.05
CA TRP A 70 25.55 6.00 0.00
C TRP A 70 27.03 6.19 0.31
N ARG A 71 27.39 6.05 1.59
CA ARG A 71 28.77 5.94 2.05
C ARG A 71 29.04 4.48 2.44
N GLU A 72 29.76 3.75 1.58
CA GLU A 72 30.27 2.40 1.83
C GLU A 72 29.23 1.39 2.40
N PRO A 73 27.99 1.31 1.89
CA PRO A 73 27.04 0.32 2.35
C PRO A 73 27.46 -1.05 1.84
N THR A 74 27.07 -2.11 2.55
CA THR A 74 27.06 -3.42 1.92
C THR A 74 26.01 -3.44 0.79
N SER A 75 26.20 -4.31 -0.20
CA SER A 75 25.22 -4.44 -1.31
C SER A 75 23.84 -4.92 -0.80
N ASP A 76 23.81 -5.72 0.26
CA ASP A 76 22.57 -6.17 0.89
C ASP A 76 21.85 -5.01 1.60
N THR A 77 22.56 -4.22 2.39
CA THR A 77 22.01 -3.06 3.09
C THR A 77 21.46 -2.02 2.11
N ALA A 78 22.19 -1.66 1.07
CA ALA A 78 21.73 -0.75 0.02
C ALA A 78 20.48 -1.30 -0.68
N GLY A 79 20.46 -2.59 -1.04
CA GLY A 79 19.31 -3.24 -1.67
C GLY A 79 18.05 -3.23 -0.80
N ARG A 80 18.18 -3.46 0.51
CA ARG A 80 17.06 -3.41 1.46
C ARG A 80 16.53 -1.99 1.68
N LEU A 81 17.39 -0.98 1.64
CA LEU A 81 17.04 0.43 1.89
C LEU A 81 16.78 1.24 0.60
N THR A 82 16.55 0.58 -0.53
CA THR A 82 16.28 1.23 -1.84
C THR A 82 15.13 2.23 -1.79
N LEU A 83 14.10 2.01 -0.95
CA LEU A 83 13.00 2.97 -0.77
C LEU A 83 13.52 4.29 -0.21
N VAL A 84 14.45 4.26 0.76
CA VAL A 84 15.04 5.47 1.36
C VAL A 84 15.83 6.25 0.32
N GLU A 85 16.69 5.55 -0.43
CA GLU A 85 17.48 6.14 -1.52
C GLU A 85 16.58 6.79 -2.57
N SER A 86 15.58 6.05 -3.07
CA SER A 86 14.66 6.51 -4.10
C SER A 86 13.83 7.72 -3.62
N LEU A 87 13.28 7.66 -2.40
CA LEU A 87 12.46 8.74 -1.85
C LEU A 87 13.27 10.00 -1.60
N LEU A 88 14.37 9.91 -0.85
CA LEU A 88 15.17 11.08 -0.51
C LEU A 88 15.86 11.67 -1.74
N GLY A 89 16.35 10.81 -2.65
CA GLY A 89 16.91 11.24 -3.93
C GLY A 89 15.89 12.00 -4.78
N SER A 90 14.64 11.51 -4.84
CA SER A 90 13.57 12.18 -5.56
C SER A 90 13.16 13.50 -4.91
N LEU A 91 13.06 13.56 -3.59
CA LEU A 91 12.76 14.82 -2.86
C LEU A 91 13.79 15.91 -3.14
N VAL A 92 15.07 15.55 -3.23
CA VAL A 92 16.15 16.49 -3.56
C VAL A 92 16.11 16.86 -5.04
N SER A 93 16.04 15.89 -5.94
CA SER A 93 16.11 16.12 -7.40
C SER A 93 14.93 16.93 -7.95
N THR A 94 13.76 16.82 -7.33
CA THR A 94 12.58 17.62 -7.67
C THR A 94 12.55 19.01 -7.03
N GLY A 95 13.51 19.31 -6.14
CA GLY A 95 13.56 20.55 -5.39
C GLY A 95 12.49 20.69 -4.30
N LEU A 96 11.81 19.59 -3.94
CA LEU A 96 10.85 19.57 -2.83
C LEU A 96 11.53 19.80 -1.48
N ILE A 97 12.79 19.39 -1.36
CA ILE A 97 13.66 19.73 -0.24
C ILE A 97 15.01 20.23 -0.75
N ASP A 98 15.56 21.22 -0.04
CA ASP A 98 16.92 21.68 -0.25
C ASP A 98 17.86 21.01 0.77
N PRO A 99 18.85 20.22 0.33
CA PRO A 99 19.78 19.58 1.25
C PRO A 99 20.56 20.54 2.13
N ASP A 100 20.82 21.77 1.65
CA ASP A 100 21.58 22.78 2.41
C ASP A 100 20.77 23.34 3.59
N ASP A 101 19.43 23.22 3.54
CA ASP A 101 18.53 23.60 4.62
C ASP A 101 18.31 22.46 5.65
N LEU A 102 18.83 21.25 5.37
CA LEU A 102 18.64 20.07 6.20
C LEU A 102 19.89 19.76 7.05
N PRO A 103 19.84 19.92 8.37
CA PRO A 103 20.88 19.36 9.22
C PRO A 103 20.89 17.83 9.13
N SER A 104 22.07 17.23 9.16
CA SER A 104 22.19 15.76 9.17
C SER A 104 21.45 15.15 10.35
N ALA A 105 20.84 14.00 10.14
CA ALA A 105 20.03 13.30 11.12
C ALA A 105 20.37 11.81 11.20
N ALA A 106 20.10 11.24 12.38
CA ALA A 106 19.92 9.80 12.55
C ALA A 106 18.43 9.47 12.30
N VAL A 107 18.19 8.65 11.28
CA VAL A 107 16.87 8.20 10.84
C VAL A 107 16.65 6.77 11.32
N THR A 108 15.59 6.54 12.08
CA THR A 108 15.17 5.18 12.44
C THR A 108 13.84 4.87 11.75
N LEU A 109 13.80 3.77 11.01
CA LEU A 109 12.62 3.27 10.32
C LEU A 109 12.08 2.07 11.08
N ASP A 110 10.82 2.11 11.47
CA ASP A 110 10.14 1.03 12.16
C ASP A 110 8.91 0.61 11.35
N THR A 111 8.93 -0.63 10.88
CA THR A 111 7.83 -1.29 10.15
C THR A 111 7.45 -2.62 10.80
N GLU A 112 7.80 -2.85 12.06
CA GLU A 112 7.58 -4.11 12.76
C GLU A 112 6.10 -4.52 12.75
N ASP A 113 5.18 -3.57 12.92
CA ASP A 113 3.73 -3.80 12.86
C ASP A 113 3.24 -4.49 11.57
N PHE A 114 4.04 -4.50 10.50
CA PHE A 114 3.69 -5.10 9.21
C PHE A 114 4.21 -6.53 9.02
N PHE A 115 4.84 -7.08 10.03
CA PHE A 115 5.41 -8.41 9.99
C PHE A 115 4.85 -9.27 11.12
N PHE A 116 4.75 -10.57 10.87
CA PHE A 116 4.36 -11.55 11.85
C PHE A 116 5.54 -12.52 12.10
N PRO A 117 5.89 -12.78 13.37
CA PRO A 117 6.93 -13.76 13.70
C PRO A 117 6.54 -15.15 13.20
N VAL A 118 7.44 -15.80 12.47
CA VAL A 118 7.29 -17.16 12.00
C VAL A 118 8.58 -17.94 12.28
N ASP A 119 8.52 -19.27 12.22
CA ASP A 119 9.71 -20.10 12.38
C ASP A 119 10.77 -19.71 11.35
N GLY A 120 11.93 -19.28 11.84
CA GLY A 120 13.06 -18.86 10.99
C GLY A 120 13.07 -17.39 10.56
N GLY A 121 12.18 -16.53 11.09
CA GLY A 121 12.21 -15.11 10.79
C GLY A 121 10.88 -14.38 10.98
N ALA A 122 10.56 -13.50 10.05
CA ALA A 122 9.31 -12.74 10.03
C ALA A 122 8.68 -12.76 8.64
N ALA A 123 7.37 -12.95 8.57
CA ALA A 123 6.59 -12.92 7.33
C ALA A 123 5.83 -11.61 7.19
N LYS A 124 5.83 -11.05 5.99
CA LYS A 124 5.11 -9.81 5.69
C LYS A 124 3.60 -10.06 5.63
N LEU A 125 2.82 -9.18 6.26
CA LEU A 125 1.36 -9.30 6.32
C LEU A 125 0.62 -8.84 5.04
N GLY A 126 1.28 -8.08 4.14
CA GLY A 126 0.63 -7.55 2.93
C GLY A 126 -0.21 -6.29 3.14
N LEU A 127 0.00 -5.59 4.25
CA LEU A 127 -0.75 -4.39 4.64
C LEU A 127 -0.19 -3.07 4.06
N GLY A 128 0.69 -3.11 3.06
CA GLY A 128 1.20 -1.90 2.39
C GLY A 128 2.31 -1.16 3.15
N SER A 129 3.24 -1.88 3.79
CA SER A 129 4.34 -1.28 4.57
C SER A 129 5.18 -0.26 3.79
N SER A 130 5.42 -0.48 2.49
CA SER A 130 6.21 0.45 1.66
C SER A 130 5.49 1.79 1.47
N ALA A 131 4.19 1.79 1.22
CA ALA A 131 3.39 3.01 1.09
C ALA A 131 3.31 3.76 2.43
N ALA A 132 3.06 3.04 3.53
CA ALA A 132 3.06 3.63 4.87
C ALA A 132 4.42 4.25 5.21
N LEU A 133 5.52 3.55 4.90
CA LEU A 133 6.86 4.07 5.12
C LEU A 133 7.18 5.28 4.23
N THR A 134 6.74 5.28 2.96
CA THR A 134 6.87 6.43 2.06
C THR A 134 6.22 7.68 2.64
N VAL A 135 4.97 7.56 3.09
CA VAL A 135 4.23 8.68 3.70
C VAL A 135 4.89 9.15 4.99
N ALA A 136 5.25 8.22 5.89
CA ALA A 136 5.87 8.55 7.16
C ALA A 136 7.25 9.21 6.97
N LEU A 137 8.09 8.69 6.06
CA LEU A 137 9.42 9.23 5.81
C LEU A 137 9.35 10.61 5.14
N ALA A 138 8.50 10.78 4.13
CA ALA A 138 8.30 12.07 3.48
C ALA A 138 7.84 13.15 4.48
N GLU A 139 6.88 12.83 5.34
CA GLU A 139 6.38 13.76 6.36
C GLU A 139 7.43 14.04 7.46
N ALA A 140 8.19 13.03 7.88
CA ALA A 140 9.27 13.21 8.85
C ALA A 140 10.35 14.16 8.33
N VAL A 141 10.80 13.95 7.08
CA VAL A 141 11.83 14.80 6.46
C VAL A 141 11.30 16.22 6.23
N ARG A 142 10.07 16.37 5.74
CA ARG A 142 9.41 17.66 5.62
C ARG A 142 9.40 18.42 6.96
N ASN A 143 9.05 17.74 8.05
CA ASN A 143 9.02 18.33 9.39
C ASN A 143 10.41 18.55 9.99
N TRP A 144 11.45 17.92 9.44
CA TRP A 144 12.83 18.15 9.82
C TRP A 144 13.39 19.47 9.27
N VAL A 145 12.84 19.95 8.15
CA VAL A 145 13.14 21.30 7.63
C VAL A 145 12.72 22.35 8.67
N PRO A 146 13.55 23.36 8.99
CA PRO A 146 13.16 24.47 9.85
C PRO A 146 11.86 25.13 9.40
N ARG A 147 11.09 25.68 10.34
CA ARG A 147 9.75 26.20 10.05
C ARG A 147 9.72 27.25 8.94
N GLU A 148 10.72 28.10 8.90
CA GLU A 148 10.86 29.21 7.94
C GLU A 148 11.03 28.75 6.50
N GLY A 149 11.67 27.60 6.28
CA GLY A 149 11.90 26.99 4.94
C GLY A 149 11.07 25.74 4.67
N ARG A 150 10.12 25.37 5.58
CA ARG A 150 9.38 24.12 5.46
C ARG A 150 8.45 24.11 4.25
N PRO A 151 8.59 23.13 3.32
CA PRO A 151 7.68 23.00 2.21
C PRO A 151 6.26 22.64 2.66
N PRO A 152 5.23 22.84 1.83
CA PRO A 152 3.88 22.35 2.10
C PRO A 152 3.87 20.83 2.26
N ALA A 153 2.81 20.28 2.83
CA ALA A 153 2.62 18.83 2.86
C ALA A 153 2.47 18.31 1.43
N LEU A 154 3.07 17.15 1.14
CA LEU A 154 2.96 16.54 -0.17
C LEU A 154 1.52 16.08 -0.42
N GLY A 155 1.01 16.39 -1.60
CA GLY A 155 -0.24 15.87 -2.09
C GLY A 155 -0.13 14.40 -2.50
N LEU A 156 -1.29 13.76 -2.71
CA LEU A 156 -1.32 12.34 -3.09
C LEU A 156 -0.66 12.08 -4.45
N ALA A 157 -0.72 13.03 -5.39
CA ALA A 157 -0.07 12.91 -6.68
C ALA A 157 1.45 12.89 -6.56
N GLU A 158 2.02 13.78 -5.75
CA GLU A 158 3.46 13.84 -5.48
C GLU A 158 3.94 12.59 -4.75
N LEU A 159 3.19 12.12 -3.74
CA LEU A 159 3.48 10.85 -3.05
C LEU A 159 3.44 9.65 -4.01
N LEU A 160 2.51 9.64 -4.96
CA LEU A 160 2.40 8.60 -5.97
C LEU A 160 3.61 8.58 -6.91
N GLU A 161 4.07 9.72 -7.37
CA GLU A 161 5.27 9.83 -8.19
C GLU A 161 6.52 9.35 -7.44
N LEU A 162 6.70 9.80 -6.19
CA LEU A 162 7.79 9.37 -5.33
C LEU A 162 7.77 7.84 -5.11
N HIS A 163 6.61 7.27 -4.87
CA HIS A 163 6.49 5.83 -4.63
C HIS A 163 6.67 5.00 -5.91
N ARG A 164 6.18 5.49 -7.05
CA ARG A 164 6.38 4.86 -8.36
C ARG A 164 7.85 4.82 -8.75
N SER A 165 8.65 5.83 -8.41
CA SER A 165 10.11 5.80 -8.67
C SER A 165 10.78 4.61 -8.02
N PHE A 166 10.37 4.27 -6.80
CA PHE A 166 10.81 3.07 -6.09
C PHE A 166 10.28 1.76 -6.71
N GLN A 167 9.06 1.77 -7.27
CA GLN A 167 8.40 0.57 -7.84
C GLN A 167 8.62 0.40 -9.35
N GLY A 168 9.56 1.11 -9.95
CA GLY A 168 9.82 1.04 -11.39
C GLY A 168 8.66 1.56 -12.26
N GLY A 169 7.98 2.61 -11.81
CA GLY A 169 6.89 3.27 -12.54
C GLY A 169 5.51 2.61 -12.39
N ARG A 170 5.39 1.58 -11.56
CA ARG A 170 4.17 0.76 -11.42
C ARG A 170 3.41 1.10 -10.13
N GLY A 171 2.17 0.57 -10.05
CA GLY A 171 1.32 0.69 -8.87
C GLY A 171 0.17 1.68 -9.05
N SER A 172 -0.95 1.37 -8.41
CA SER A 172 -2.15 2.20 -8.44
C SER A 172 -2.08 3.39 -7.46
N GLY A 173 -1.31 3.27 -6.38
CA GLY A 173 -1.28 4.26 -5.29
C GLY A 173 -2.46 4.20 -4.32
N ILE A 174 -3.32 3.19 -4.43
CA ILE A 174 -4.45 3.00 -3.50
C ILE A 174 -3.98 2.84 -2.05
N ASP A 175 -2.84 2.20 -1.84
CA ASP A 175 -2.19 2.05 -0.55
C ASP A 175 -1.69 3.40 0.01
N LEU A 176 -1.15 4.27 -0.85
CA LEU A 176 -0.77 5.64 -0.47
C LEU A 176 -1.99 6.47 -0.07
N ALA A 177 -3.13 6.30 -0.74
CA ALA A 177 -4.36 6.98 -0.38
C ALA A 177 -4.79 6.64 1.06
N ALA A 178 -4.80 5.35 1.42
CA ALA A 178 -5.07 4.91 2.80
C ALA A 178 -4.03 5.43 3.80
N SER A 179 -2.73 5.30 3.47
CA SER A 179 -1.65 5.69 4.37
C SER A 179 -1.56 7.19 4.61
N SER A 180 -1.90 8.02 3.62
CA SER A 180 -1.83 9.48 3.72
C SER A 180 -3.08 10.11 4.31
N ARG A 181 -4.28 9.55 4.07
CA ARG A 181 -5.54 10.13 4.51
C ARG A 181 -6.10 9.52 5.78
N GLY A 182 -5.80 8.22 6.01
CA GLY A 182 -6.43 7.46 7.09
C GLY A 182 -7.92 7.20 6.82
N GLY A 183 -8.60 6.54 7.77
CA GLY A 183 -10.03 6.23 7.65
C GLY A 183 -10.37 5.34 6.46
N VAL A 184 -11.52 5.57 5.86
CA VAL A 184 -11.98 4.91 4.63
C VAL A 184 -11.90 5.89 3.48
N VAL A 185 -11.40 5.45 2.34
CA VAL A 185 -11.14 6.31 1.18
C VAL A 185 -11.69 5.64 -0.07
N GLU A 186 -12.53 6.35 -0.78
CA GLU A 186 -12.84 6.06 -2.17
C GLU A 186 -11.70 6.61 -3.03
N TYR A 187 -11.20 5.79 -3.94
CA TYR A 187 -10.00 6.07 -4.72
C TYR A 187 -10.19 5.74 -6.19
N ARG A 188 -9.60 6.56 -7.06
CA ARG A 188 -9.65 6.36 -8.50
C ARG A 188 -8.42 6.98 -9.18
N LEU A 189 -8.00 6.42 -10.30
CA LEU A 189 -7.04 7.03 -11.22
C LEU A 189 -7.78 7.68 -12.39
N ILE A 190 -7.60 8.99 -12.61
CA ILE A 190 -8.33 9.75 -13.63
C ILE A 190 -7.42 10.07 -14.82
N GLY A 191 -7.99 9.88 -16.02
CA GLY A 191 -7.38 10.26 -17.29
C GLY A 191 -6.15 9.44 -17.67
N GLU A 192 -5.55 9.77 -18.80
CA GLU A 192 -4.36 9.09 -19.33
C GLU A 192 -3.13 9.29 -18.44
N SER A 193 -3.02 10.43 -17.75
CA SER A 193 -1.96 10.72 -16.77
C SER A 193 -2.09 9.92 -15.48
N LYS A 194 -3.20 9.18 -15.30
CA LYS A 194 -3.49 8.39 -14.08
C LYS A 194 -3.32 9.22 -12.81
N THR A 195 -3.93 10.41 -12.80
CA THR A 195 -3.93 11.31 -11.64
C THR A 195 -4.78 10.70 -10.52
N PRO A 196 -4.26 10.61 -9.29
CA PRO A 196 -5.02 10.06 -8.17
C PRO A 196 -6.11 11.02 -7.73
N ASP A 197 -7.33 10.49 -7.62
CA ASP A 197 -8.49 11.15 -7.04
C ASP A 197 -8.95 10.34 -5.83
N ALA A 198 -9.05 10.99 -4.67
CA ALA A 198 -9.29 10.31 -3.41
C ALA A 198 -10.21 11.15 -2.52
N HIS A 199 -11.31 10.55 -2.06
CA HIS A 199 -12.31 11.19 -1.22
C HIS A 199 -12.56 10.37 0.05
N PRO A 200 -12.79 11.00 1.21
CA PRO A 200 -13.28 10.29 2.39
C PRO A 200 -14.57 9.53 2.06
N ALA A 201 -14.68 8.34 2.57
CA ALA A 201 -15.88 7.52 2.50
C ALA A 201 -16.25 7.00 3.89
N GLU A 202 -17.47 6.56 4.05
CA GLU A 202 -17.96 5.98 5.29
C GLU A 202 -18.41 4.53 5.04
N LEU A 203 -18.19 3.67 6.01
CA LEU A 203 -18.74 2.32 5.96
C LEU A 203 -20.22 2.35 6.37
N PRO A 204 -21.08 1.53 5.75
CA PRO A 204 -22.47 1.39 6.18
C PRO A 204 -22.54 1.01 7.65
N SER A 205 -23.54 1.57 8.35
CA SER A 205 -23.83 1.19 9.71
C SER A 205 -24.13 -0.31 9.79
N GLY A 206 -23.48 -1.00 10.73
CA GLY A 206 -23.66 -2.44 10.91
C GLY A 206 -22.65 -3.30 10.16
N LEU A 207 -21.86 -2.75 9.23
CA LEU A 207 -20.80 -3.54 8.60
C LEU A 207 -19.68 -3.84 9.59
N ALA A 208 -19.47 -5.12 9.87
CA ALA A 208 -18.31 -5.64 10.57
C ALA A 208 -17.25 -6.13 9.56
N VAL A 209 -15.98 -5.81 9.83
CA VAL A 209 -14.83 -6.19 8.98
C VAL A 209 -13.81 -6.92 9.82
N VAL A 210 -13.50 -8.16 9.46
CA VAL A 210 -12.46 -8.99 10.09
C VAL A 210 -11.33 -9.21 9.10
N SER A 211 -10.09 -9.01 9.53
CA SER A 211 -8.91 -9.30 8.71
C SER A 211 -8.23 -10.57 9.16
N VAL A 212 -7.95 -11.47 8.23
CA VAL A 212 -7.31 -12.77 8.50
C VAL A 212 -6.06 -12.90 7.66
N TRP A 213 -4.92 -13.12 8.29
CA TRP A 213 -3.68 -13.41 7.57
C TRP A 213 -3.62 -14.88 7.16
N THR A 214 -3.29 -15.14 5.89
CA THR A 214 -3.26 -16.49 5.30
C THR A 214 -2.07 -17.36 5.73
N GLY A 215 -1.13 -16.81 6.48
CA GLY A 215 0.10 -17.50 6.87
C GLY A 215 1.22 -17.44 5.82
N ARG A 216 1.01 -16.75 4.69
CA ARG A 216 2.01 -16.62 3.62
C ARG A 216 1.91 -15.29 2.90
N SER A 217 3.04 -14.78 2.43
CA SER A 217 3.09 -13.55 1.65
C SER A 217 2.89 -13.82 0.16
N ALA A 218 2.35 -12.82 -0.56
CA ALA A 218 2.21 -12.81 -2.00
C ALA A 218 3.06 -11.71 -2.65
N SER A 219 3.40 -11.90 -3.93
CA SER A 219 4.12 -10.90 -4.72
C SER A 219 3.16 -10.19 -5.68
N THR A 220 2.73 -8.98 -5.29
CA THR A 220 1.90 -8.14 -6.17
C THR A 220 2.61 -7.83 -7.50
N ALA A 221 3.94 -7.62 -7.46
CA ALA A 221 4.73 -7.32 -8.66
C ALA A 221 4.69 -8.46 -9.67
N ASP A 222 4.82 -9.73 -9.21
CA ASP A 222 4.74 -10.90 -10.10
C ASP A 222 3.34 -11.06 -10.70
N PHE A 223 2.30 -10.76 -9.95
CA PHE A 223 0.92 -10.85 -10.43
C PHE A 223 0.61 -9.78 -11.48
N LEU A 224 1.07 -8.54 -11.26
CA LEU A 224 0.95 -7.47 -12.25
C LEU A 224 1.73 -7.79 -13.52
N ALA A 225 2.94 -8.35 -13.42
CA ALA A 225 3.73 -8.76 -14.58
C ALA A 225 3.02 -9.86 -15.40
N ARG A 226 2.38 -10.84 -14.74
CA ARG A 226 1.57 -11.88 -15.40
C ARG A 226 0.33 -11.31 -16.06
N LEU A 227 -0.39 -10.39 -15.38
CA LEU A 227 -1.54 -9.70 -15.94
C LEU A 227 -1.17 -8.94 -17.22
N GLU A 228 -0.10 -8.13 -17.18
CA GLU A 228 0.41 -7.40 -18.34
C GLU A 228 0.85 -8.34 -19.48
N ALA A 229 1.46 -9.48 -19.15
CA ALA A 229 1.84 -10.48 -20.14
C ALA A 229 0.60 -11.13 -20.79
N GLY A 230 -0.41 -11.47 -19.98
CA GLY A 230 -1.68 -12.01 -20.44
C GLY A 230 -2.40 -11.05 -21.38
N MET A 231 -2.56 -9.78 -21.01
CA MET A 231 -3.20 -8.75 -21.84
C MET A 231 -2.56 -8.58 -23.22
N ARG A 232 -1.25 -8.85 -23.37
CA ARG A 232 -0.56 -8.79 -24.67
C ARG A 232 -0.82 -9.99 -25.57
N SER A 233 -1.26 -11.10 -25.02
CA SER A 233 -1.41 -12.39 -25.71
C SER A 233 -2.86 -12.87 -25.78
N ASP A 234 -3.82 -12.14 -25.23
CA ASP A 234 -5.20 -12.53 -25.06
C ASP A 234 -6.13 -11.90 -26.12
N ASP A 235 -7.20 -12.60 -26.46
CA ASP A 235 -8.25 -12.18 -27.40
C ASP A 235 -9.34 -11.31 -26.72
N GLY A 236 -9.00 -10.56 -25.66
CA GLY A 236 -9.91 -9.65 -24.95
C GLY A 236 -10.64 -10.28 -23.76
N VAL A 237 -10.32 -11.50 -23.35
CA VAL A 237 -10.93 -12.17 -22.18
C VAL A 237 -10.51 -11.46 -20.89
N ILE A 238 -9.23 -11.07 -20.78
CA ILE A 238 -8.71 -10.33 -19.61
C ILE A 238 -9.35 -8.95 -19.54
N ASP A 239 -9.46 -8.24 -20.66
CA ASP A 239 -10.10 -6.91 -20.71
C ASP A 239 -11.58 -7.00 -20.30
N ALA A 240 -12.30 -8.02 -20.76
CA ALA A 240 -13.69 -8.27 -20.34
C ALA A 240 -13.80 -8.55 -18.82
N ALA A 241 -12.87 -9.35 -18.26
CA ALA A 241 -12.84 -9.64 -16.83
C ALA A 241 -12.51 -8.39 -15.99
N LEU A 242 -11.60 -7.54 -16.46
CA LEU A 242 -11.28 -6.25 -15.82
C LEU A 242 -12.45 -5.27 -15.89
N GLY A 243 -13.16 -5.23 -17.02
CA GLY A 243 -14.39 -4.45 -17.20
C GLY A 243 -15.48 -4.86 -16.22
N GLU A 244 -15.67 -6.16 -16.02
CA GLU A 244 -16.64 -6.70 -15.07
C GLU A 244 -16.25 -6.37 -13.61
N LEU A 245 -14.99 -6.53 -13.23
CA LEU A 245 -14.50 -6.08 -11.92
C LEU A 245 -14.76 -4.58 -11.72
N GLY A 246 -14.54 -3.77 -12.76
CA GLY A 246 -14.80 -2.33 -12.71
C GLY A 246 -16.27 -1.98 -12.51
N ARG A 247 -17.17 -2.72 -13.18
CA ARG A 247 -18.62 -2.58 -13.03
C ARG A 247 -19.04 -2.89 -11.59
N ILE A 248 -18.67 -4.08 -11.10
CA ILE A 248 -19.02 -4.52 -9.74
C ILE A 248 -18.44 -3.55 -8.69
N SER A 249 -17.21 -3.09 -8.89
CA SER A 249 -16.61 -2.08 -7.99
C SER A 249 -17.42 -0.77 -7.96
N SER A 250 -17.94 -0.34 -9.10
CA SER A 250 -18.77 0.86 -9.19
C SER A 250 -20.12 0.67 -8.49
N ASP A 251 -20.77 -0.49 -8.69
CA ASP A 251 -22.02 -0.85 -8.04
C ASP A 251 -21.82 -0.93 -6.50
N GLY A 252 -20.75 -1.59 -6.04
CA GLY A 252 -20.43 -1.70 -4.63
C GLY A 252 -20.20 -0.34 -3.95
N ILE A 253 -19.56 0.60 -4.65
CA ILE A 253 -19.41 1.98 -4.14
C ILE A 253 -20.74 2.71 -4.04
N GLU A 254 -21.64 2.51 -5.00
CA GLU A 254 -22.99 3.08 -4.92
C GLU A 254 -23.79 2.50 -3.75
N HIS A 255 -23.69 1.19 -3.51
CA HIS A 255 -24.27 0.55 -2.35
C HIS A 255 -23.68 1.08 -1.02
N LEU A 256 -22.37 1.30 -0.95
CA LEU A 256 -21.72 1.92 0.21
C LEU A 256 -22.26 3.33 0.45
N ARG A 257 -22.36 4.17 -0.58
CA ARG A 257 -22.85 5.55 -0.50
C ARG A 257 -24.33 5.64 -0.09
N SER A 258 -25.14 4.70 -0.57
CA SER A 258 -26.58 4.65 -0.23
C SER A 258 -26.86 3.96 1.10
N GLY A 259 -25.84 3.40 1.76
CA GLY A 259 -26.02 2.63 2.99
C GLY A 259 -26.68 1.27 2.79
N ASN A 260 -26.74 0.77 1.56
CA ASN A 260 -27.29 -0.55 1.22
C ASN A 260 -26.27 -1.66 1.53
N LEU A 261 -26.22 -2.08 2.78
CA LEU A 261 -25.24 -3.07 3.25
C LEU A 261 -25.38 -4.42 2.55
N ASN A 262 -26.61 -4.91 2.38
CA ASN A 262 -26.83 -6.21 1.71
C ASN A 262 -26.33 -6.17 0.25
N GLY A 263 -26.67 -5.11 -0.50
CA GLY A 263 -26.18 -4.93 -1.86
C GLY A 263 -24.64 -4.88 -1.93
N PHE A 264 -24.01 -4.23 -0.96
CA PHE A 264 -22.54 -4.22 -0.91
C PHE A 264 -21.94 -5.61 -0.63
N LEU A 265 -22.53 -6.39 0.28
CA LEU A 265 -22.08 -7.75 0.57
C LEU A 265 -22.25 -8.69 -0.65
N ASP A 266 -23.37 -8.56 -1.39
CA ASP A 266 -23.59 -9.28 -2.65
C ASP A 266 -22.51 -8.91 -3.69
N ASP A 267 -22.20 -7.61 -3.84
CA ASP A 267 -21.14 -7.15 -4.75
C ASP A 267 -19.76 -7.70 -4.35
N VAL A 268 -19.46 -7.84 -3.06
CA VAL A 268 -18.21 -8.46 -2.58
C VAL A 268 -18.11 -9.91 -3.06
N GLU A 269 -19.17 -10.69 -2.98
CA GLU A 269 -19.18 -12.09 -3.45
C GLU A 269 -19.01 -12.18 -4.97
N ASP A 270 -19.70 -11.33 -5.73
CA ASP A 270 -19.55 -11.23 -7.17
C ASP A 270 -18.13 -10.79 -7.57
N PHE A 271 -17.57 -9.83 -6.82
CA PHE A 271 -16.22 -9.33 -7.04
C PHE A 271 -15.15 -10.42 -6.86
N VAL A 272 -15.25 -11.23 -5.81
CA VAL A 272 -14.35 -12.39 -5.60
C VAL A 272 -14.44 -13.39 -6.73
N SER A 273 -15.65 -13.69 -7.18
CA SER A 273 -15.90 -14.62 -8.27
C SER A 273 -15.27 -14.11 -9.58
N SER A 274 -15.37 -12.80 -9.83
CA SER A 274 -14.75 -12.13 -10.98
C SER A 274 -13.23 -12.02 -10.84
N MET A 275 -12.69 -11.79 -9.64
CA MET A 275 -11.24 -11.87 -9.36
C MET A 275 -10.69 -13.27 -9.69
N GLU A 276 -11.41 -14.32 -9.32
CA GLU A 276 -11.00 -15.69 -9.64
C GLU A 276 -11.04 -15.98 -11.14
N ALA A 277 -12.04 -15.43 -11.86
CA ALA A 277 -12.13 -15.53 -13.32
C ALA A 277 -10.94 -14.83 -14.00
N LEU A 278 -10.62 -13.59 -13.57
CA LEU A 278 -9.44 -12.88 -14.02
C LEU A 278 -8.16 -13.68 -13.74
N GLY A 279 -8.05 -14.25 -12.54
CA GLY A 279 -6.92 -15.08 -12.15
C GLY A 279 -6.72 -16.29 -13.06
N ARG A 280 -7.82 -16.97 -13.44
CA ARG A 280 -7.77 -18.09 -14.39
C ARG A 280 -7.31 -17.64 -15.78
N ALA A 281 -7.82 -16.53 -16.27
CA ALA A 281 -7.47 -15.99 -17.59
C ALA A 281 -5.99 -15.57 -17.64
N ALA A 282 -5.49 -14.88 -16.60
CA ALA A 282 -4.13 -14.36 -16.55
C ALA A 282 -3.09 -15.33 -15.95
N GLY A 283 -3.49 -16.55 -15.56
CA GLY A 283 -2.60 -17.53 -14.90
C GLY A 283 -2.11 -17.08 -13.52
N ILE A 284 -2.94 -16.30 -12.80
CA ILE A 284 -2.63 -15.76 -11.47
C ILE A 284 -3.44 -16.55 -10.43
N PRO A 285 -2.81 -17.11 -9.38
CA PRO A 285 -3.52 -17.82 -8.32
C PRO A 285 -4.13 -16.84 -7.30
N VAL A 286 -5.08 -16.00 -7.73
CA VAL A 286 -5.73 -14.97 -6.89
C VAL A 286 -6.29 -15.59 -5.61
N LEU A 287 -7.07 -16.67 -5.72
CA LEU A 287 -7.49 -17.45 -4.58
C LEU A 287 -6.49 -18.60 -4.36
N SER A 288 -5.57 -18.43 -3.41
CA SER A 288 -4.69 -19.51 -2.95
C SER A 288 -5.49 -20.62 -2.25
N LYS A 289 -4.82 -21.72 -1.90
CA LYS A 289 -5.45 -22.81 -1.12
C LYS A 289 -6.00 -22.29 0.22
N GLU A 290 -5.26 -21.42 0.87
CA GLU A 290 -5.61 -20.81 2.14
C GLU A 290 -6.83 -19.90 1.99
N HIS A 291 -6.87 -19.03 0.97
CA HIS A 291 -8.03 -18.19 0.68
C HIS A 291 -9.30 -19.02 0.39
N ARG A 292 -9.17 -20.11 -0.37
CA ARG A 292 -10.32 -21.01 -0.62
C ARG A 292 -10.83 -21.72 0.65
N MET A 293 -9.92 -22.06 1.56
CA MET A 293 -10.29 -22.63 2.84
C MET A 293 -11.02 -21.60 3.71
N LEU A 294 -10.45 -20.40 3.84
CA LEU A 294 -11.05 -19.32 4.63
C LEU A 294 -12.41 -18.90 4.06
N ARG A 295 -12.56 -18.82 2.73
CA ARG A 295 -13.84 -18.53 2.08
C ARG A 295 -14.92 -19.54 2.45
N ARG A 296 -14.60 -20.83 2.40
CA ARG A 296 -15.56 -21.89 2.80
C ARG A 296 -15.97 -21.80 4.25
N LEU A 297 -15.01 -21.52 5.16
CA LEU A 297 -15.32 -21.34 6.57
C LEU A 297 -16.21 -20.10 6.79
N ALA A 298 -15.97 -19.01 6.09
CA ALA A 298 -16.78 -17.81 6.14
C ALA A 298 -18.20 -18.05 5.62
N GLU A 299 -18.36 -18.76 4.48
CA GLU A 299 -19.66 -19.15 3.93
C GLU A 299 -20.52 -19.95 4.93
N GLU A 300 -19.91 -20.84 5.73
CA GLU A 300 -20.59 -21.63 6.79
C GLU A 300 -21.16 -20.75 7.91
N THR A 301 -20.63 -19.53 8.08
CA THR A 301 -21.05 -18.57 9.13
C THR A 301 -21.80 -17.35 8.56
N GLY A 302 -22.11 -17.33 7.26
CA GLY A 302 -22.79 -16.20 6.62
C GLY A 302 -21.91 -14.95 6.45
N VAL A 303 -20.58 -15.12 6.44
CA VAL A 303 -19.60 -14.05 6.25
C VAL A 303 -19.15 -14.03 4.79
N SER A 304 -19.24 -12.90 4.11
CA SER A 304 -18.66 -12.69 2.79
C SER A 304 -17.14 -12.57 2.90
N TYR A 305 -16.39 -13.35 2.11
CA TYR A 305 -14.94 -13.40 2.23
C TYR A 305 -14.22 -13.07 0.92
N LYS A 306 -13.18 -12.22 1.00
CA LYS A 306 -12.33 -11.89 -0.14
C LYS A 306 -10.85 -11.69 0.23
N PRO A 307 -9.89 -11.92 -0.69
CA PRO A 307 -8.53 -11.39 -0.54
C PRO A 307 -8.55 -9.86 -0.46
N SER A 308 -7.63 -9.27 0.29
CA SER A 308 -7.41 -7.81 0.33
C SER A 308 -6.12 -7.46 -0.38
N GLY A 309 -6.22 -7.04 -1.65
CA GLY A 309 -5.09 -6.76 -2.54
C GLY A 309 -5.01 -7.75 -3.70
N ALA A 310 -3.81 -8.06 -4.17
CA ALA A 310 -3.63 -8.90 -5.36
C ALA A 310 -4.06 -10.37 -5.18
N GLY A 311 -4.32 -10.80 -3.97
CA GLY A 311 -4.59 -12.20 -3.64
C GLY A 311 -3.34 -13.07 -3.58
N GLY A 312 -3.53 -14.40 -3.64
CA GLY A 312 -2.44 -15.37 -3.62
C GLY A 312 -1.82 -15.66 -2.26
N GLY A 313 -2.07 -14.84 -1.29
CA GLY A 313 -1.57 -14.83 0.08
C GLY A 313 -1.96 -13.54 0.77
N ASP A 314 -1.10 -13.06 1.69
CA ASP A 314 -1.31 -11.86 2.49
C ASP A 314 -2.60 -11.95 3.35
N VAL A 315 -3.41 -10.91 3.37
CA VAL A 315 -4.63 -10.79 4.18
C VAL A 315 -5.88 -11.03 3.35
N GLY A 316 -6.85 -11.74 3.93
CA GLY A 316 -8.24 -11.75 3.48
C GLY A 316 -9.13 -10.96 4.42
N LEU A 317 -10.28 -10.55 3.94
CA LEU A 317 -11.32 -9.85 4.70
C LEU A 317 -12.58 -10.70 4.77
N GLY A 318 -13.10 -10.88 5.98
CA GLY A 318 -14.47 -11.28 6.22
C GLY A 318 -15.33 -10.01 6.43
N LEU A 319 -16.44 -9.93 5.74
CA LEU A 319 -17.39 -8.83 5.84
C LEU A 319 -18.78 -9.39 6.16
N THR A 320 -19.47 -8.79 7.12
CA THR A 320 -20.79 -9.27 7.55
C THR A 320 -21.60 -8.14 8.18
N ASP A 321 -22.91 -8.28 8.16
CA ASP A 321 -23.88 -7.45 8.92
C ASP A 321 -24.15 -8.03 10.32
N ASP A 322 -23.60 -9.18 10.65
CA ASP A 322 -23.68 -9.83 11.96
C ASP A 322 -22.38 -9.69 12.75
N PRO A 323 -22.30 -8.78 13.75
CA PRO A 323 -21.11 -8.64 14.58
C PRO A 323 -20.76 -9.88 15.40
N GLU A 324 -21.70 -10.79 15.69
CA GLU A 324 -21.44 -12.03 16.41
C GLU A 324 -20.74 -13.04 15.49
N ALA A 325 -21.09 -13.06 14.21
CA ALA A 325 -20.40 -13.88 13.22
C ALA A 325 -18.97 -13.39 12.92
N ALA A 326 -18.66 -12.12 13.23
CA ALA A 326 -17.35 -11.52 13.08
C ALA A 326 -16.39 -11.82 14.26
N ALA A 327 -16.89 -12.35 15.38
CA ALA A 327 -16.12 -12.62 16.59
C ALA A 327 -15.53 -14.03 16.60
#